data_671dd8c982fc8e0442f8fa089f6b2779
#
_entry.id   671dd8c982fc8e0442f8fa089f6b2779
#
_cell.length_a   1.000
_cell.length_b   1.000
_cell.length_c   1.000
_cell.angle_alpha   90.00
_cell.angle_beta   90.00
_cell.angle_gamma   90.00
#
_symmetry.space_group_name_H-M   'P 1'
#
loop_
_entity.id
_entity.type
_entity.pdbx_description
1 polymer ?
#
loop_
_entity_poly.entity_id
_entity_poly.type
_entity_poly.pdbx_seq_one_letter_code
_entity_poly.pdbx_strand_id
1 'polypeptide(L)'
;MQPKTDKYSIKYFPDSVKKFRKHGNYFYFETSETILEVRVQSDKIIRFRYAADGFFEKDFSYAIQEHIQDNIIHLDFVEYDDCFEILTSDITCQISKSDCKIKMFDNDSNLILDEELGFHWQHYLWKGGKIVYCSKKIQEDECFFGMG
;
A
#
# COMPACT_ATOMS: atom_id res chain seq x y z
N MET A 1 11.65 -32.40 -21.24
CA MET A 1 11.96 -32.01 -19.85
C MET A 1 11.46 -30.57 -19.67
N GLN A 2 10.33 -30.35 -19.05
CA GLN A 2 9.87 -28.99 -18.76
C GLN A 2 10.84 -28.37 -17.76
N PRO A 3 11.29 -27.11 -17.93
CA PRO A 3 12.11 -26.44 -16.94
C PRO A 3 11.30 -26.37 -15.63
N LYS A 4 11.82 -26.93 -14.56
CA LYS A 4 11.27 -26.72 -13.22
C LYS A 4 11.40 -25.23 -12.93
N THR A 5 10.31 -24.50 -13.02
CA THR A 5 10.28 -23.10 -12.61
C THR A 5 10.65 -23.08 -11.13
N ASP A 6 11.79 -22.49 -10.83
CA ASP A 6 12.24 -22.37 -9.45
C ASP A 6 11.24 -21.48 -8.71
N LYS A 7 10.59 -22.02 -7.67
CA LYS A 7 9.58 -21.29 -6.86
C LYS A 7 10.13 -19.97 -6.30
N TYR A 8 11.45 -19.82 -6.23
CA TYR A 8 12.11 -18.61 -5.72
C TYR A 8 12.25 -17.50 -6.77
N SER A 9 11.99 -17.80 -8.04
CA SER A 9 11.93 -16.78 -9.10
C SER A 9 10.51 -16.26 -9.36
N ILE A 10 9.50 -16.87 -8.73
CA ILE A 10 8.09 -16.48 -8.90
C ILE A 10 7.83 -15.22 -8.08
N LYS A 11 7.34 -14.17 -8.72
CA LYS A 11 6.83 -12.97 -8.08
C LYS A 11 5.35 -13.13 -7.82
N TYR A 12 4.94 -12.75 -6.61
CA TYR A 12 3.55 -12.75 -6.15
C TYR A 12 3.07 -11.31 -6.04
N PHE A 13 1.86 -11.06 -6.48
CA PHE A 13 1.21 -9.75 -6.47
C PHE A 13 -0.12 -9.84 -5.75
N PRO A 14 -0.61 -8.75 -5.14
CA PRO A 14 -2.01 -8.67 -4.75
C PRO A 14 -2.89 -8.89 -5.99
N ASP A 15 -3.92 -9.68 -5.84
CA ASP A 15 -4.97 -9.83 -6.85
C ASP A 15 -6.16 -8.89 -6.54
N SER A 16 -7.33 -9.15 -7.12
CA SER A 16 -8.50 -8.31 -6.88
C SER A 16 -8.95 -8.33 -5.42
N VAL A 17 -9.43 -7.17 -4.95
CA VAL A 17 -10.01 -7.03 -3.62
C VAL A 17 -11.26 -7.90 -3.50
N LYS A 18 -11.26 -8.81 -2.53
CA LYS A 18 -12.38 -9.72 -2.24
C LYS A 18 -13.26 -9.21 -1.12
N LYS A 19 -12.67 -8.47 -0.18
CA LYS A 19 -13.36 -7.98 0.99
C LYS A 19 -12.77 -6.65 1.45
N PHE A 20 -13.65 -5.77 1.88
CA PHE A 20 -13.31 -4.48 2.44
C PHE A 20 -13.84 -4.35 3.87
N ARG A 21 -13.07 -3.73 4.76
CA ARG A 21 -13.48 -3.36 6.11
C ARG A 21 -12.93 -1.99 6.47
N LYS A 22 -13.74 -1.19 7.18
CA LYS A 22 -13.34 0.11 7.74
C LYS A 22 -13.55 0.12 9.24
N HIS A 23 -12.57 0.66 9.97
CA HIS A 23 -12.66 0.91 11.41
C HIS A 23 -11.97 2.23 11.76
N GLY A 24 -12.75 3.27 12.01
CA GLY A 24 -12.23 4.62 12.23
C GLY A 24 -11.43 5.11 11.03
N ASN A 25 -10.15 5.40 11.26
CA ASN A 25 -9.18 5.82 10.24
C ASN A 25 -8.37 4.66 9.63
N TYR A 26 -8.76 3.41 9.89
CA TYR A 26 -8.17 2.20 9.30
C TYR A 26 -9.09 1.62 8.24
N PHE A 27 -8.49 1.23 7.11
CA PHE A 27 -9.14 0.60 5.98
C PHE A 27 -8.36 -0.67 5.63
N TYR A 28 -9.08 -1.78 5.48
CA TYR A 28 -8.50 -3.09 5.18
C TYR A 28 -9.06 -3.62 3.87
N PHE A 29 -8.18 -3.93 2.94
CA PHE A 29 -8.51 -4.51 1.63
C PHE A 29 -7.91 -5.91 1.58
N GLU A 30 -8.77 -6.92 1.60
CA GLU A 30 -8.35 -8.33 1.58
C GLU A 30 -8.38 -8.83 0.13
N THR A 31 -7.28 -9.40 -0.31
CA THR A 31 -7.13 -10.13 -1.57
C THR A 31 -6.98 -11.63 -1.27
N SER A 32 -6.79 -12.48 -2.30
CA SER A 32 -6.52 -13.91 -2.06
C SER A 32 -5.14 -14.14 -1.44
N GLU A 33 -4.19 -13.25 -1.70
CA GLU A 33 -2.77 -13.44 -1.39
C GLU A 33 -2.26 -12.56 -0.25
N THR A 34 -2.94 -11.44 0.04
CA THR A 34 -2.47 -10.47 1.03
C THR A 34 -3.59 -9.61 1.58
N ILE A 35 -3.30 -8.90 2.66
CA ILE A 35 -4.16 -7.85 3.20
C ILE A 35 -3.40 -6.54 3.13
N LEU A 36 -3.99 -5.52 2.51
CA LEU A 36 -3.54 -4.14 2.57
C LEU A 36 -4.27 -3.42 3.71
N GLU A 37 -3.52 -2.92 4.68
CA GLU A 37 -3.99 -1.96 5.68
C GLU A 37 -3.59 -0.56 5.23
N VAL A 38 -4.55 0.33 5.15
CA VAL A 38 -4.35 1.76 4.94
C VAL A 38 -4.79 2.48 6.20
N ARG A 39 -3.87 3.21 6.84
CA ARG A 39 -4.16 4.06 7.98
C ARG A 39 -3.96 5.52 7.63
N VAL A 40 -5.00 6.31 7.77
CA VAL A 40 -4.89 7.78 7.71
C VAL A 40 -4.39 8.27 9.07
N GLN A 41 -3.17 8.79 9.12
CA GLN A 41 -2.56 9.30 10.35
C GLN A 41 -2.81 10.80 10.55
N SER A 42 -2.92 11.54 9.45
CA SER A 42 -3.34 12.94 9.42
C SER A 42 -3.84 13.28 8.03
N ASP A 43 -4.33 14.49 7.80
CA ASP A 43 -4.75 14.93 6.47
C ASP A 43 -3.63 14.88 5.41
N LYS A 44 -2.36 14.83 5.85
CA LYS A 44 -1.16 14.81 4.99
C LYS A 44 -0.38 13.49 5.03
N ILE A 45 -0.75 12.54 5.90
CA ILE A 45 0.02 11.31 6.10
C ILE A 45 -0.91 10.11 6.01
N ILE A 46 -0.66 9.28 5.02
CA ILE A 46 -1.32 7.98 4.85
C ILE A 46 -0.24 6.89 4.93
N ARG A 47 -0.48 5.90 5.76
CA ARG A 47 0.41 4.77 5.96
C ARG A 47 -0.17 3.52 5.33
N PHE A 48 0.67 2.76 4.64
CA PHE A 48 0.34 1.49 4.03
C PHE A 48 1.13 0.35 4.68
N ARG A 49 0.45 -0.76 4.98
CA ARG A 49 1.07 -2.00 5.42
C ARG A 49 0.47 -3.17 4.65
N TYR A 50 1.32 -4.11 4.27
CA TYR A 50 0.90 -5.32 3.59
C TYR A 50 1.21 -6.54 4.44
N ALA A 51 0.24 -7.43 4.60
CA ALA A 51 0.39 -8.71 5.28
C ALA A 51 0.48 -9.82 4.23
N ALA A 52 1.68 -10.06 3.70
CA ALA A 52 1.93 -11.09 2.69
C ALA A 52 1.72 -12.53 3.22
N ASP A 53 1.60 -12.72 4.52
CA ASP A 53 1.28 -14.00 5.18
C ASP A 53 -0.14 -14.03 5.75
N GLY A 54 -0.98 -13.02 5.42
CA GLY A 54 -2.36 -12.92 5.86
C GLY A 54 -2.55 -12.43 7.30
N PHE A 55 -1.47 -12.04 7.99
CA PHE A 55 -1.53 -11.44 9.33
C PHE A 55 -0.53 -10.30 9.47
N PHE A 56 -0.84 -9.35 10.36
CA PHE A 56 0.06 -8.26 10.69
C PHE A 56 0.85 -8.60 11.95
N GLU A 57 2.17 -8.47 11.88
CA GLU A 57 3.01 -8.48 13.07
C GLU A 57 2.75 -7.23 13.92
N LYS A 58 3.21 -7.27 15.18
CA LYS A 58 3.12 -6.11 16.09
C LYS A 58 3.69 -4.87 15.40
N ASP A 59 2.89 -3.79 15.43
CA ASP A 59 3.31 -2.50 14.89
C ASP A 59 4.38 -1.89 15.78
N PHE A 60 5.59 -1.78 15.25
CA PHE A 60 6.73 -1.24 15.96
C PHE A 60 7.64 -0.47 15.00
N SER A 61 8.04 0.74 15.40
CA SER A 61 9.03 1.54 14.68
C SER A 61 9.84 2.38 15.67
N TYR A 62 11.15 2.35 15.53
CA TYR A 62 12.04 3.24 16.30
C TYR A 62 11.94 4.71 15.88
N ALA A 63 11.41 4.97 14.70
CA ALA A 63 11.34 6.32 14.11
C ALA A 63 10.02 7.06 14.39
N ILE A 64 9.02 6.38 14.95
CA ILE A 64 7.69 6.95 15.17
C ILE A 64 7.43 7.00 16.67
N GLN A 65 7.12 8.19 17.20
CA GLN A 65 6.63 8.33 18.57
C GLN A 65 5.24 7.70 18.70
N GLU A 66 5.01 6.96 19.79
CA GLU A 66 3.73 6.25 20.04
C GLU A 66 2.51 7.17 20.19
N HIS A 67 2.71 8.48 20.30
CA HIS A 67 1.68 9.49 20.59
C HIS A 67 1.52 10.56 19.50
N ILE A 68 1.65 10.20 18.22
CA ILE A 68 1.18 11.10 17.17
C ILE A 68 -0.35 11.15 17.29
N GLN A 69 -0.87 12.25 17.80
CA GLN A 69 -2.31 12.51 17.78
C GLN A 69 -2.75 12.56 16.31
N ASP A 70 -3.74 11.75 15.99
CA ASP A 70 -4.36 11.73 14.66
C ASP A 70 -5.09 13.07 14.44
N ASN A 71 -4.40 14.05 13.86
CA ASN A 71 -5.00 15.34 13.47
C ASN A 71 -5.67 15.18 12.10
N ILE A 72 -6.79 14.49 12.07
CA ILE A 72 -7.62 14.33 10.87
C ILE A 72 -8.77 15.34 10.99
N ILE A 73 -8.80 16.31 10.06
CA ILE A 73 -9.86 17.33 9.98
C ILE A 73 -11.00 16.79 9.14
N HIS A 74 -10.68 16.07 8.05
CA HIS A 74 -11.65 15.54 7.12
C HIS A 74 -11.25 14.13 6.68
N LEU A 75 -12.21 13.19 6.69
CA LEU A 75 -12.00 11.82 6.24
C LEU A 75 -13.27 11.28 5.60
N ASP A 76 -13.27 11.23 4.27
CA ASP A 76 -14.31 10.59 3.48
C ASP A 76 -13.82 9.32 2.80
N PHE A 77 -14.78 8.47 2.45
CA PHE A 77 -14.55 7.24 1.73
C PHE A 77 -15.63 7.06 0.66
N VAL A 78 -15.19 6.83 -0.56
CA VAL A 78 -16.09 6.58 -1.71
C VAL A 78 -15.68 5.27 -2.38
N GLU A 79 -16.66 4.48 -2.74
CA GLU A 79 -16.47 3.26 -3.52
C GLU A 79 -16.96 3.49 -4.95
N TYR A 80 -16.07 3.34 -5.92
CA TYR A 80 -16.35 3.34 -7.34
C TYR A 80 -16.35 1.92 -7.92
N ASP A 81 -16.70 1.78 -9.19
CA ASP A 81 -16.75 0.46 -9.86
C ASP A 81 -15.35 -0.19 -9.92
N ASP A 82 -14.29 0.59 -10.16
CA ASP A 82 -12.92 0.14 -10.39
C ASP A 82 -11.95 0.43 -9.24
N CYS A 83 -12.29 1.34 -8.33
CA CYS A 83 -11.43 1.72 -7.22
C CYS A 83 -12.20 2.11 -5.96
N PHE A 84 -11.47 2.15 -4.85
CA PHE A 84 -11.85 2.81 -3.62
C PHE A 84 -11.09 4.12 -3.50
N GLU A 85 -11.73 5.12 -2.92
CA GLU A 85 -11.13 6.43 -2.72
C GLU A 85 -11.25 6.86 -1.25
N ILE A 86 -10.11 7.23 -0.68
CA ILE A 86 -9.99 7.78 0.67
C ILE A 86 -9.58 9.23 0.51
N LEU A 87 -10.39 10.15 1.04
CA LEU A 87 -10.19 11.58 0.91
C LEU A 87 -9.92 12.20 2.27
N THR A 88 -8.88 13.01 2.33
CA THR A 88 -8.61 13.94 3.44
C THR A 88 -8.74 15.37 2.93
N SER A 89 -8.46 16.39 3.77
CA SER A 89 -8.39 17.79 3.28
C SER A 89 -7.24 18.06 2.32
N ASP A 90 -6.19 17.24 2.33
CA ASP A 90 -4.96 17.49 1.58
C ASP A 90 -4.62 16.41 0.54
N ILE A 91 -5.15 15.19 0.70
CA ILE A 91 -4.78 14.03 -0.12
C ILE A 91 -6.02 13.27 -0.55
N THR A 92 -6.05 12.88 -1.82
CA THR A 92 -6.95 11.85 -2.36
C THR A 92 -6.12 10.60 -2.64
N CYS A 93 -6.47 9.48 -2.00
CA CYS A 93 -5.81 8.19 -2.17
C CYS A 93 -6.76 7.20 -2.84
N GLN A 94 -6.41 6.72 -4.02
CA GLN A 94 -7.15 5.71 -4.77
C GLN A 94 -6.50 4.34 -4.63
N ILE A 95 -7.30 3.32 -4.38
CA ILE A 95 -6.88 1.91 -4.32
C ILE A 95 -7.64 1.15 -5.40
N SER A 96 -6.94 0.59 -6.36
CA SER A 96 -7.51 -0.21 -7.45
C SER A 96 -8.14 -1.49 -6.91
N LYS A 97 -9.35 -1.81 -7.36
CA LYS A 97 -10.05 -3.04 -6.99
C LYS A 97 -9.45 -4.29 -7.65
N SER A 98 -8.79 -4.15 -8.78
CA SER A 98 -8.28 -5.28 -9.56
C SER A 98 -6.93 -5.81 -9.07
N ASP A 99 -6.08 -4.95 -8.48
CA ASP A 99 -4.69 -5.29 -8.16
C ASP A 99 -4.12 -4.55 -6.93
N CYS A 100 -4.96 -3.86 -6.16
CA CYS A 100 -4.58 -3.07 -4.97
C CYS A 100 -3.52 -1.99 -5.21
N LYS A 101 -3.28 -1.58 -6.45
CA LYS A 101 -2.35 -0.48 -6.73
C LYS A 101 -2.86 0.85 -6.21
N ILE A 102 -1.92 1.66 -5.79
CA ILE A 102 -2.20 2.94 -5.13
C ILE A 102 -1.83 4.09 -6.05
N LYS A 103 -2.75 5.07 -6.14
CA LYS A 103 -2.49 6.40 -6.68
C LYS A 103 -2.83 7.44 -5.63
N MET A 104 -2.05 8.51 -5.57
CA MET A 104 -2.33 9.62 -4.67
C MET A 104 -2.25 10.94 -5.41
N PHE A 105 -3.14 11.84 -5.04
CA PHE A 105 -3.25 13.19 -5.59
C PHE A 105 -3.29 14.19 -4.43
N ASP A 106 -2.79 15.40 -4.68
CA ASP A 106 -3.00 16.53 -3.78
C ASP A 106 -4.41 17.12 -3.95
N ASN A 107 -4.72 18.17 -3.16
CA ASN A 107 -6.00 18.87 -3.22
C ASN A 107 -6.22 19.67 -4.51
N ASP A 108 -5.16 19.92 -5.28
CA ASP A 108 -5.21 20.54 -6.61
C ASP A 108 -5.30 19.51 -7.75
N SER A 109 -5.48 18.22 -7.39
CA SER A 109 -5.54 17.07 -8.31
C SER A 109 -4.22 16.79 -9.05
N ASN A 110 -3.09 17.29 -8.55
CA ASN A 110 -1.79 16.91 -9.07
C ASN A 110 -1.41 15.51 -8.57
N LEU A 111 -0.85 14.68 -9.44
CA LEU A 111 -0.41 13.34 -9.12
C LEU A 111 0.82 13.39 -8.19
N ILE A 112 0.70 12.85 -6.97
CA ILE A 112 1.80 12.71 -6.00
C ILE A 112 2.49 11.37 -6.14
N LEU A 113 1.71 10.29 -6.37
CA LEU A 113 2.20 8.94 -6.40
C LEU A 113 1.39 8.09 -7.38
N ASP A 114 2.09 7.33 -8.23
CA ASP A 114 1.52 6.29 -9.08
C ASP A 114 2.39 5.04 -8.98
N GLU A 115 1.80 3.92 -8.64
CA GLU A 115 2.52 2.65 -8.59
C GLU A 115 2.64 2.03 -9.97
N GLU A 116 3.85 1.55 -10.32
CA GLU A 116 4.10 0.81 -11.54
C GLU A 116 3.68 -0.66 -11.39
N LEU A 117 4.47 -1.44 -10.65
CA LEU A 117 4.13 -2.81 -10.26
C LEU A 117 3.47 -2.86 -8.89
N GLY A 118 3.59 -1.79 -8.09
CA GLY A 118 3.11 -1.73 -6.74
C GLY A 118 3.84 -2.67 -5.79
N PHE A 119 3.14 -3.07 -4.73
CA PHE A 119 3.64 -4.04 -3.78
C PHE A 119 3.66 -5.45 -4.40
N HIS A 120 4.79 -6.14 -4.27
CA HIS A 120 4.92 -7.55 -4.63
C HIS A 120 6.02 -8.23 -3.82
N TRP A 121 6.05 -9.56 -3.83
CA TRP A 121 7.04 -10.33 -3.09
C TRP A 121 7.45 -11.59 -3.85
N GLN A 122 8.56 -12.18 -3.38
CA GLN A 122 9.03 -13.50 -3.80
C GLN A 122 9.58 -14.26 -2.59
N HIS A 123 9.57 -15.58 -2.65
CA HIS A 123 10.21 -16.38 -1.63
C HIS A 123 11.73 -16.23 -1.68
N TYR A 124 12.35 -16.16 -0.51
CA TYR A 124 13.80 -16.09 -0.38
C TYR A 124 14.39 -17.46 -0.06
N LEU A 125 15.47 -17.83 -0.78
CA LEU A 125 16.13 -19.13 -0.65
C LEU A 125 16.67 -19.43 0.75
N TRP A 126 17.08 -18.39 1.48
CA TRP A 126 17.73 -18.52 2.78
C TRP A 126 16.74 -18.26 3.91
N LYS A 127 16.61 -19.21 4.86
CA LYS A 127 15.80 -19.09 6.08
C LYS A 127 14.27 -18.98 5.89
N GLY A 128 13.71 -19.31 4.72
CA GLY A 128 12.25 -19.34 4.52
C GLY A 128 11.56 -17.97 4.55
N GLY A 129 12.30 -16.88 4.37
CA GLY A 129 11.74 -15.52 4.36
C GLY A 129 11.16 -15.11 3.00
N LYS A 130 10.71 -13.88 2.93
CA LYS A 130 10.25 -13.21 1.71
C LYS A 130 11.07 -11.95 1.44
N ILE A 131 11.34 -11.68 0.17
CA ILE A 131 11.80 -10.36 -0.27
C ILE A 131 10.57 -9.61 -0.73
N VAL A 132 10.39 -8.40 -0.22
CA VAL A 132 9.28 -7.52 -0.59
C VAL A 132 9.77 -6.36 -1.43
N TYR A 133 8.96 -5.94 -2.37
CA TYR A 133 9.23 -4.84 -3.29
C TYR A 133 8.04 -3.90 -3.31
N CYS A 134 8.31 -2.63 -3.55
CA CYS A 134 7.30 -1.63 -3.84
C CYS A 134 7.81 -0.74 -4.97
N SER A 135 7.24 -0.88 -6.16
CA SER A 135 7.68 -0.17 -7.36
C SER A 135 6.73 0.97 -7.69
N LYS A 136 7.29 2.17 -7.86
CA LYS A 136 6.58 3.40 -8.17
C LYS A 136 7.09 3.98 -9.49
N LYS A 137 6.23 4.69 -10.20
CA LYS A 137 6.63 5.48 -11.36
C LYS A 137 7.31 6.75 -10.87
N ILE A 138 8.42 7.10 -11.51
CA ILE A 138 9.13 8.35 -11.28
C ILE A 138 8.50 9.41 -12.19
N GLN A 139 8.13 10.57 -11.62
CA GLN A 139 7.67 11.72 -12.38
C GLN A 139 8.87 12.41 -13.03
N GLU A 140 8.62 13.19 -14.12
CA GLU A 140 9.69 13.77 -14.95
C GLU A 140 10.68 14.64 -14.17
N ASP A 141 10.20 15.37 -13.16
CA ASP A 141 11.03 16.28 -12.33
C ASP A 141 11.27 15.75 -10.92
N GLU A 142 11.01 14.46 -10.66
CA GLU A 142 11.14 13.88 -9.33
C GLU A 142 12.61 13.58 -9.00
N CYS A 143 13.07 14.07 -7.84
CA CYS A 143 14.42 13.89 -7.35
C CYS A 143 14.39 13.24 -5.96
N PHE A 144 15.30 12.29 -5.72
CA PHE A 144 15.47 11.62 -4.44
C PHE A 144 16.73 12.13 -3.73
N PHE A 145 16.57 12.51 -2.46
CA PHE A 145 17.66 13.01 -1.61
C PHE A 145 17.81 12.15 -0.36
N GLY A 146 19.01 12.12 0.22
CA GLY A 146 19.22 11.48 1.51
C GLY A 146 19.56 9.99 1.49
N MET A 147 19.89 9.46 0.33
CA MET A 147 20.42 8.11 0.18
C MET A 147 21.96 8.14 0.26
N GLY A 148 22.47 8.66 1.36
CA GLY A 148 23.91 8.80 1.61
C GLY A 148 24.62 7.50 1.90
#